data_df4f10555e87accfb1393485a51b7427
#
_entry.id   df4f10555e87accfb1393485a51b7427
#
_cell.length_a   1.000
_cell.length_b   1.000
_cell.length_c   1.000
_cell.angle_alpha   90.00
_cell.angle_beta   90.00
_cell.angle_gamma   90.00
#
_symmetry.space_group_name_H-M   'P 1'
#
loop_
_entity.id
_entity.type
_entity.pdbx_description
1 polymer ?
#
loop_
_entity_poly.entity_id
_entity_poly.type
_entity_poly.pdbx_seq_one_letter_code
_entity_poly.pdbx_strand_id
1 'polypeptide(L)'
;MGPTAEGQPRPVLSVGELAKHLEGEILNCPERSEDLVESLMVGALSVDSGLDYFGRKTNKAVITRGDRPDLQMAALETSTKCLILTGGISPMPIVLHRATEKGVPIITVKEDTTSTLKRIEEALGS
;
A
#
# COMPACT_ATOMS: atom_id res chain seq x y z
N MET A 1 6.55 -1.76 -30.10
CA MET A 1 6.70 -2.00 -29.65
C MET A 1 6.88 -1.85 -29.30
N GLY A 2 6.77 -1.67 -29.15
CA GLY A 2 6.89 -1.59 -28.62
C GLY A 2 6.96 -1.20 -28.20
N PRO A 3 6.85 -0.93 -28.14
CA PRO A 3 6.97 -0.55 -27.54
C PRO A 3 7.27 -0.41 -27.02
N THR A 4 7.24 -0.24 -26.76
CA THR A 4 7.52 -0.26 -26.16
C THR A 4 8.36 -0.14 -25.70
N ALA A 5 8.72 -0.51 -25.89
CA ALA A 5 9.69 -0.65 -25.05
C ALA A 5 10.45 0.45 -24.74
N GLU A 6 10.86 0.95 -25.60
CA GLU A 6 11.44 2.04 -25.30
C GLU A 6 10.62 2.79 -24.51
N GLY A 7 10.89 3.62 -23.90
CA GLY A 7 9.99 4.25 -23.10
C GLY A 7 9.10 3.30 -22.42
N GLN A 8 9.49 2.13 -22.23
CA GLN A 8 8.71 1.11 -21.59
C GLN A 8 8.38 1.57 -20.19
N PRO A 9 7.11 1.70 -19.85
CA PRO A 9 6.78 2.13 -18.51
C PRO A 9 7.22 1.11 -17.50
N ARG A 10 7.49 1.57 -16.30
CA ARG A 10 7.78 0.66 -15.22
C ARG A 10 6.57 -0.22 -14.98
N PRO A 11 6.79 -1.48 -14.58
CA PRO A 11 5.67 -2.31 -14.22
C PRO A 11 4.88 -1.67 -13.10
N VAL A 12 3.57 -1.66 -13.23
CA VAL A 12 2.67 -1.20 -12.17
C VAL A 12 1.67 -2.29 -11.90
N LEU A 13 1.18 -2.33 -10.69
CA LEU A 13 0.20 -3.31 -10.27
C LEU A 13 -1.02 -2.60 -9.77
N SER A 14 -2.19 -3.20 -10.01
CA SER A 14 -3.40 -2.71 -9.39
C SER A 14 -3.44 -3.17 -7.94
N VAL A 15 -4.31 -2.54 -7.15
CA VAL A 15 -4.52 -2.93 -5.76
C VAL A 15 -4.87 -4.42 -5.67
N GLY A 16 -5.75 -4.89 -6.54
CA GLY A 16 -6.14 -6.30 -6.54
C GLY A 16 -5.00 -7.23 -6.88
N GLU A 17 -4.15 -6.84 -7.82
CA GLU A 17 -2.99 -7.65 -8.17
C GLU A 17 -1.99 -7.72 -7.01
N LEU A 18 -1.81 -6.61 -6.31
CA LEU A 18 -0.94 -6.61 -5.14
C LEU A 18 -1.47 -7.57 -4.07
N ALA A 19 -2.77 -7.48 -3.78
CA ALA A 19 -3.36 -8.37 -2.80
C ALA A 19 -3.16 -9.83 -3.19
N LYS A 20 -3.31 -10.13 -4.47
CA LYS A 20 -3.16 -11.49 -4.96
C LYS A 20 -1.72 -11.98 -4.81
N HIS A 21 -0.75 -11.16 -5.20
CA HIS A 21 0.64 -11.54 -5.07
C HIS A 21 1.05 -11.74 -3.62
N LEU A 22 0.47 -10.96 -2.73
CA LEU A 22 0.82 -11.03 -1.31
C LEU A 22 -0.02 -12.05 -0.55
N GLU A 23 -1.01 -12.65 -1.23
CA GLU A 23 -1.97 -13.54 -0.60
C GLU A 23 -2.63 -12.84 0.58
N GLY A 24 -2.89 -11.55 0.37
CA GLY A 24 -3.50 -10.71 1.40
C GLY A 24 -4.99 -10.59 1.24
N GLU A 25 -5.61 -10.00 2.23
CA GLU A 25 -7.05 -9.81 2.24
C GLU A 25 -7.37 -8.33 2.14
N ILE A 26 -8.26 -7.96 1.21
CA ILE A 26 -8.74 -6.59 1.09
C ILE A 26 -9.93 -6.44 2.02
N LEU A 27 -9.83 -5.52 2.97
CA LEU A 27 -10.83 -5.36 4.02
C LEU A 27 -11.96 -4.41 3.64
N ASN A 28 -11.70 -3.48 2.71
CA ASN A 28 -12.68 -2.44 2.39
C ASN A 28 -12.44 -1.94 0.97
N CYS A 29 -13.39 -1.17 0.45
CA CYS A 29 -13.28 -0.51 -0.85
C CYS A 29 -12.92 -1.48 -1.98
N PRO A 30 -13.65 -2.60 -2.11
CA PRO A 30 -13.32 -3.55 -3.18
C PRO A 30 -13.48 -2.96 -4.58
N GLU A 31 -14.26 -1.89 -4.71
CA GLU A 31 -14.43 -1.22 -5.98
C GLU A 31 -13.15 -0.51 -6.43
N ARG A 32 -12.18 -0.36 -5.53
CA ARG A 32 -10.89 0.27 -5.87
C ARG A 32 -9.83 -0.75 -6.26
N SER A 33 -10.21 -2.01 -6.41
CA SER A 33 -9.23 -3.07 -6.72
C SER A 33 -8.48 -2.84 -8.02
N GLU A 34 -9.05 -2.12 -8.95
CA GLU A 34 -8.41 -1.89 -10.23
C GLU A 34 -7.58 -0.60 -10.28
N ASP A 35 -7.58 0.18 -9.18
CA ASP A 35 -6.74 1.37 -9.13
C ASP A 35 -5.27 0.95 -9.19
N LEU A 36 -4.48 1.70 -9.94
CA LEU A 36 -3.08 1.38 -10.14
C LEU A 36 -2.21 2.02 -9.08
N VAL A 37 -1.22 1.27 -8.62
CA VAL A 37 -0.24 1.72 -7.65
C VAL A 37 1.04 2.07 -8.40
N GLU A 38 1.48 3.30 -8.28
CA GLU A 38 2.63 3.79 -9.05
C GLU A 38 3.93 3.77 -8.26
N SER A 39 3.86 3.69 -6.93
CA SER A 39 5.07 3.70 -6.12
C SER A 39 4.79 3.04 -4.78
N LEU A 40 5.86 2.79 -4.05
CA LEU A 40 5.79 2.15 -2.74
C LEU A 40 6.51 3.03 -1.71
N MET A 41 5.99 3.03 -0.50
CA MET A 41 6.68 3.64 0.64
C MET A 41 6.51 2.74 1.85
N VAL A 42 7.56 2.62 2.64
CA VAL A 42 7.52 1.82 3.86
C VAL A 42 7.39 2.77 5.04
N GLY A 43 6.32 2.60 5.81
CA GLY A 43 6.07 3.44 6.96
C GLY A 43 6.81 2.93 8.19
N ALA A 44 7.96 3.51 8.43
CA ALA A 44 8.78 3.15 9.59
C ALA A 44 9.20 4.36 10.39
N LEU A 45 8.75 5.55 9.99
CA LEU A 45 9.14 6.78 10.66
C LEU A 45 8.12 7.15 11.72
N SER A 46 8.49 8.10 12.58
CA SER A 46 7.57 8.60 13.57
C SER A 46 6.51 9.48 12.91
N VAL A 47 5.40 9.70 13.62
CA VAL A 47 4.33 10.54 13.09
C VAL A 47 4.81 11.97 12.84
N ASP A 48 5.75 12.45 13.66
CA ASP A 48 6.23 13.83 13.51
C ASP A 48 6.78 14.09 12.12
N SER A 49 7.41 13.10 11.51
CA SER A 49 7.93 13.24 10.15
C SER A 49 7.09 12.48 9.15
N GLY A 50 6.06 11.78 9.60
CA GLY A 50 5.28 10.89 8.74
C GLY A 50 4.56 11.61 7.62
N LEU A 51 3.90 12.73 7.95
CA LEU A 51 3.15 13.46 6.93
C LEU A 51 4.06 13.98 5.82
N ASP A 52 5.21 14.54 6.20
CA ASP A 52 6.15 15.03 5.21
C ASP A 52 6.71 13.90 4.38
N TYR A 53 7.05 12.79 5.04
CA TYR A 53 7.59 11.63 4.36
C TYR A 53 6.60 11.06 3.35
N PHE A 54 5.38 10.80 3.81
CA PHE A 54 4.37 10.19 2.93
C PHE A 54 3.91 11.14 1.83
N GLY A 55 4.05 12.43 2.02
CA GLY A 55 3.66 13.39 0.99
C GLY A 55 4.58 13.44 -0.21
N ARG A 56 5.73 12.77 -0.13
CA ARG A 56 6.73 12.85 -1.20
C ARG A 56 6.36 12.08 -2.45
N LYS A 57 5.44 11.12 -2.34
CA LYS A 57 5.01 10.32 -3.47
C LYS A 57 3.51 10.31 -3.54
N THR A 58 2.98 10.22 -4.76
CA THR A 58 1.53 10.14 -4.97
C THR A 58 1.18 8.77 -5.51
N ASN A 59 -0.10 8.42 -5.39
CA ASN A 59 -0.64 7.15 -5.93
C ASN A 59 0.18 5.96 -5.45
N LYS A 60 0.52 5.96 -4.17
CA LYS A 60 1.43 4.98 -3.61
C LYS A 60 0.72 3.92 -2.81
N ALA A 61 1.37 2.78 -2.64
CA ALA A 61 1.02 1.81 -1.63
C ALA A 61 1.93 2.06 -0.44
N VAL A 62 1.35 2.14 0.74
CA VAL A 62 2.13 2.33 1.97
C VAL A 62 2.13 1.02 2.74
N ILE A 63 3.32 0.52 3.06
CA ILE A 63 3.50 -0.72 3.81
C ILE A 63 3.87 -0.35 5.23
N THR A 64 3.09 -0.83 6.19
CA THR A 64 3.39 -0.59 7.60
C THR A 64 2.84 -1.75 8.42
N ARG A 65 3.31 -1.88 9.65
CA ARG A 65 2.79 -2.93 10.52
C ARG A 65 1.36 -2.60 10.93
N GLY A 66 0.57 -3.65 11.14
CA GLY A 66 -0.82 -3.47 11.53
C GLY A 66 -1.00 -2.85 12.91
N ASP A 67 0.05 -2.90 13.75
CA ASP A 67 -0.01 -2.33 15.09
C ASP A 67 0.56 -0.90 15.17
N ARG A 68 0.63 -0.21 14.03
CA ARG A 68 1.09 1.17 14.00
C ARG A 68 0.01 2.08 13.42
N PRO A 69 -1.10 2.29 14.15
CA PRO A 69 -2.18 3.14 13.64
C PRO A 69 -1.74 4.59 13.42
N ASP A 70 -0.75 5.05 14.16
CA ASP A 70 -0.22 6.40 13.98
C ASP A 70 0.32 6.62 12.57
N LEU A 71 1.12 5.67 12.08
CA LEU A 71 1.67 5.75 10.72
C LEU A 71 0.59 5.53 9.67
N GLN A 72 -0.36 4.66 9.96
CA GLN A 72 -1.47 4.40 9.04
C GLN A 72 -2.30 5.65 8.84
N MET A 73 -2.62 6.34 9.93
CA MET A 73 -3.41 7.57 9.83
C MET A 73 -2.64 8.66 9.10
N ALA A 74 -1.34 8.77 9.35
CA ALA A 74 -0.51 9.75 8.64
C ALA A 74 -0.51 9.48 7.14
N ALA A 75 -0.41 8.21 6.75
CA ALA A 75 -0.43 7.84 5.34
C ALA A 75 -1.76 8.22 4.69
N LEU A 76 -2.85 8.05 5.42
CA LEU A 76 -4.18 8.36 4.89
C LEU A 76 -4.39 9.85 4.66
N GLU A 77 -3.59 10.71 5.29
CA GLU A 77 -3.68 12.15 5.05
C GLU A 77 -2.97 12.58 3.78
N THR A 78 -2.32 11.66 3.09
CA THR A 78 -1.60 11.94 1.86
C THR A 78 -2.21 11.14 0.72
N SER A 79 -1.69 11.33 -0.50
CA SER A 79 -2.22 10.63 -1.68
C SER A 79 -1.77 9.17 -1.65
N THR A 80 -2.61 8.31 -1.10
CA THR A 80 -2.32 6.90 -0.93
C THR A 80 -3.39 6.08 -1.64
N LYS A 81 -2.96 5.10 -2.44
CA LYS A 81 -3.88 4.23 -3.16
C LYS A 81 -4.28 3.01 -2.35
N CYS A 82 -3.40 2.50 -1.49
CA CYS A 82 -3.77 1.43 -0.58
C CYS A 82 -2.78 1.37 0.57
N LEU A 83 -3.25 0.76 1.67
CA LEU A 83 -2.41 0.45 2.82
C LEU A 83 -2.18 -1.04 2.87
N ILE A 84 -0.94 -1.45 3.06
CA ILE A 84 -0.60 -2.86 3.23
C ILE A 84 -0.13 -3.03 4.66
N LEU A 85 -0.90 -3.77 5.45
CA LEU A 85 -0.62 -3.96 6.87
C LEU A 85 -0.01 -5.34 7.09
N THR A 86 1.19 -5.35 7.65
CA THR A 86 1.97 -6.58 7.80
C THR A 86 1.83 -7.16 9.20
N GLY A 87 2.29 -8.39 9.36
CA GLY A 87 2.36 -9.04 10.66
C GLY A 87 1.09 -9.77 11.08
N GLY A 88 0.12 -9.87 10.19
CA GLY A 88 -1.12 -10.56 10.53
C GLY A 88 -1.97 -9.83 11.55
N ILE A 89 -1.78 -8.52 11.67
CA ILE A 89 -2.48 -7.71 12.66
C ILE A 89 -3.55 -6.88 11.97
N SER A 90 -4.78 -6.98 12.46
CA SER A 90 -5.89 -6.22 11.89
C SER A 90 -5.79 -4.75 12.29
N PRO A 91 -6.27 -3.84 11.43
CA PRO A 91 -6.23 -2.43 11.77
C PRO A 91 -7.23 -2.09 12.87
N MET A 92 -6.96 -0.99 13.58
CA MET A 92 -7.94 -0.49 14.53
C MET A 92 -9.17 0.01 13.77
N PRO A 93 -10.36 -0.07 14.39
CA PRO A 93 -11.59 0.38 13.72
C PRO A 93 -11.52 1.80 13.19
N ILE A 94 -10.86 2.70 13.90
CA ILE A 94 -10.77 4.10 13.45
C ILE A 94 -9.96 4.20 12.16
N VAL A 95 -8.93 3.37 12.02
CA VAL A 95 -8.12 3.37 10.80
C VAL A 95 -8.96 2.85 9.63
N LEU A 96 -9.66 1.75 9.85
CA LEU A 96 -10.50 1.18 8.80
C LEU A 96 -11.58 2.17 8.37
N HIS A 97 -12.19 2.84 9.35
CA HIS A 97 -13.22 3.83 9.06
C HIS A 97 -12.65 4.98 8.22
N ARG A 98 -11.49 5.49 8.62
CA ARG A 98 -10.89 6.62 7.91
C ARG A 98 -10.48 6.21 6.49
N ALA A 99 -9.91 5.01 6.35
CA ALA A 99 -9.52 4.52 5.03
C ALA A 99 -10.74 4.40 4.13
N THR A 100 -11.84 3.90 4.67
CA THR A 100 -13.07 3.76 3.89
C THR A 100 -13.60 5.11 3.46
N GLU A 101 -13.56 6.10 4.35
CA GLU A 101 -13.99 7.45 4.01
C GLU A 101 -13.17 8.04 2.88
N LYS A 102 -11.89 7.73 2.85
CA LYS A 102 -11.01 8.27 1.82
C LYS A 102 -10.94 7.39 0.57
N GLY A 103 -11.64 6.27 0.57
CA GLY A 103 -11.63 5.37 -0.56
C GLY A 103 -10.30 4.64 -0.72
N VAL A 104 -9.63 4.35 0.38
CA VAL A 104 -8.33 3.68 0.38
C VAL A 104 -8.49 2.25 0.87
N PRO A 105 -8.28 1.24 0.00
CA PRO A 105 -8.36 -0.15 0.44
C PRO A 105 -7.22 -0.51 1.39
N ILE A 106 -7.53 -1.37 2.35
CA ILE A 106 -6.54 -1.90 3.27
C ILE A 106 -6.34 -3.37 2.95
N ILE A 107 -5.09 -3.75 2.72
CA ILE A 107 -4.71 -5.15 2.46
C ILE A 107 -3.96 -5.64 3.70
N THR A 108 -4.45 -6.73 4.31
CA THR A 108 -3.71 -7.32 5.43
C THR A 108 -2.94 -8.53 4.94
N VAL A 109 -1.71 -8.68 5.42
CA VAL A 109 -0.87 -9.82 5.07
C VAL A 109 -0.29 -10.40 6.34
N LYS A 110 -0.02 -11.69 6.31
CA LYS A 110 0.49 -12.40 7.49
C LYS A 110 1.99 -12.24 7.66
N GLU A 111 2.69 -11.98 6.60
CA GLU A 111 4.14 -11.90 6.65
C GLU A 111 4.62 -10.57 7.20
N ASP A 112 5.90 -10.52 7.55
CA ASP A 112 6.46 -9.28 8.07
C ASP A 112 6.73 -8.29 6.92
N THR A 113 7.16 -7.10 7.29
CA THR A 113 7.39 -6.04 6.32
C THR A 113 8.47 -6.40 5.30
N THR A 114 9.55 -7.00 5.75
CA THR A 114 10.65 -7.36 4.85
C THR A 114 10.22 -8.39 3.81
N SER A 115 9.52 -9.43 4.24
CA SER A 115 9.04 -10.46 3.31
C SER A 115 8.01 -9.91 2.35
N THR A 116 7.12 -9.04 2.86
CA THR A 116 6.10 -8.41 2.03
C THR A 116 6.74 -7.56 0.95
N LEU A 117 7.72 -6.74 1.34
CA LEU A 117 8.41 -5.87 0.39
C LEU A 117 9.10 -6.68 -0.68
N LYS A 118 9.74 -7.78 -0.28
CA LYS A 118 10.43 -8.64 -1.23
C LYS A 118 9.46 -9.23 -2.25
N ARG A 119 8.30 -9.67 -1.82
CA ARG A 119 7.30 -10.21 -2.74
C ARG A 119 6.84 -9.16 -3.74
N ILE A 120 6.66 -7.92 -3.28
CA ILE A 120 6.24 -6.86 -4.19
C ILE A 120 7.33 -6.57 -5.20
N GLU A 121 8.58 -6.52 -4.76
CA GLU A 121 9.70 -6.28 -5.67
C GLU A 121 9.80 -7.38 -6.71
N GLU A 122 9.57 -8.62 -6.31
CA GLU A 122 9.58 -9.73 -7.25
C GLU A 122 8.47 -9.59 -8.29
N ALA A 123 7.28 -9.17 -7.84
CA ALA A 123 6.17 -8.99 -8.75
C ALA A 123 6.43 -7.87 -9.74
N LEU A 124 7.05 -6.79 -9.29
CA LEU A 124 7.34 -5.65 -10.15
C LEU A 124 8.52 -5.91 -11.07
N GLY A 125 9.46 -6.73 -10.63
CA GLY A 125 10.66 -6.99 -11.41
C GLY A 125 10.53 -8.08 -12.44
N SER A 126 9.41 -8.77 -12.47
CA SER A 126 9.23 -9.91 -13.36
C SER A 126 8.87 -9.52 -14.77
#